data_44623c2f64d3a316346d5c0ffc845a2e
#
_entry.id   44623c2f64d3a316346d5c0ffc845a2e
#
_cell.length_a   1.000
_cell.length_b   1.000
_cell.length_c   1.000
_cell.angle_alpha   90.00
_cell.angle_beta   90.00
_cell.angle_gamma   90.00
#
_symmetry.space_group_name_H-M   'P 1'
#
loop_
_entity.id
_entity.type
_entity.pdbx_description
1 polymer ?
#
loop_
_entity_poly.entity_id
_entity_poly.type
_entity_poly.pdbx_seq_one_letter_code
_entity_poly.pdbx_strand_id
1 'polypeptide(L)'
;MLKLSQSPNSQAYRSLASFKGQNHIEYIAKRQHFLKTNHTPKKYWTLDNFNSDKLEGVQNGLKVLGNLTMTQIKSIAERSLAIILQRGCNNMCAHCFADARPESFYKKENSISKINIEDFKNFCDDIVSLNNKLGFNIFNKKNKYNYQTLFLDADSSMIQAKDKDGNEYDYLDLSKMLYDSCNKRVLFDTAGWNIQDKKTQTRMENLVKKFNENYDKYKFVEFNLSINPFHSLHYTSVQRKKEGKFDIAEKLDDIYATRMANTINTLLPIFLNHPDNFSIISRSFENFKNKNTEGFQQIDLAELYDKTIDKLKNIFYEKFIDEYSKQELDKEFENIKQYFRKSSMQTATRIGITGRLAKRFDYKNFRKTLDEEFPEASDKVISHNMPAGLIDLNGKFYITNYLETFPTNIQLNYTNKNKMTAPINPNLHDHTVKF
;
A
#
# COMPACT_ATOMS: atom_id res chain seq x y z
N MET A 1 -25.16 -16.70 -8.08
CA MET A 1 -24.76 -15.68 -7.11
C MET A 1 -25.94 -15.33 -6.27
N LEU A 2 -25.90 -15.70 -5.00
CA LEU A 2 -26.87 -15.19 -4.02
C LEU A 2 -26.74 -13.66 -4.03
N LYS A 3 -27.87 -12.96 -4.10
CA LYS A 3 -27.88 -11.49 -4.02
C LYS A 3 -27.66 -11.07 -2.56
N LEU A 4 -26.47 -11.36 -2.01
CA LEU A 4 -26.06 -10.94 -0.67
C LEU A 4 -26.25 -9.43 -0.44
N SER A 5 -26.36 -8.65 -1.54
CA SER A 5 -26.68 -7.22 -1.50
C SER A 5 -28.10 -6.87 -1.03
N GLN A 6 -29.00 -7.85 -0.88
CA GLN A 6 -30.40 -7.62 -0.52
C GLN A 6 -30.75 -8.15 0.88
N SER A 7 -29.81 -8.71 1.64
CA SER A 7 -30.06 -9.19 2.99
C SER A 7 -30.32 -8.06 3.99
N PRO A 8 -31.13 -8.27 5.06
CA PRO A 8 -31.31 -7.29 6.13
C PRO A 8 -30.01 -6.85 6.80
N ASN A 9 -29.03 -7.74 6.89
CA ASN A 9 -27.68 -7.39 7.36
C ASN A 9 -26.98 -6.43 6.40
N SER A 10 -27.26 -6.49 5.09
CA SER A 10 -26.76 -5.48 4.14
C SER A 10 -27.43 -4.12 4.33
N GLN A 11 -28.66 -4.07 4.87
CA GLN A 11 -29.33 -2.81 5.24
C GLN A 11 -28.72 -2.17 6.49
N ALA A 12 -28.26 -2.96 7.48
CA ALA A 12 -27.50 -2.43 8.62
C ALA A 12 -26.20 -1.77 8.17
N TYR A 13 -25.56 -2.27 7.12
CA TYR A 13 -24.44 -1.61 6.45
C TYR A 13 -24.86 -0.29 5.76
N ARG A 14 -26.14 -0.11 5.39
CA ARG A 14 -26.65 1.12 4.77
C ARG A 14 -26.97 2.23 5.77
N SER A 15 -27.28 1.91 7.02
CA SER A 15 -27.80 2.89 7.99
C SER A 15 -26.75 3.68 8.76
N LEU A 16 -25.46 3.30 8.73
CA LEU A 16 -24.38 3.97 9.46
C LEU A 16 -23.75 5.15 8.73
N ALA A 17 -24.27 5.54 7.57
CA ALA A 17 -23.62 6.52 6.67
C ALA A 17 -24.01 7.98 6.88
N SER A 18 -24.83 8.34 7.88
CA SER A 18 -25.47 9.67 7.92
C SER A 18 -24.77 10.71 8.82
N PHE A 19 -23.63 10.42 9.43
CA PHE A 19 -22.98 11.40 10.29
C PHE A 19 -21.49 11.54 10.02
N LYS A 20 -21.11 12.45 9.11
CA LYS A 20 -19.84 13.20 9.23
C LYS A 20 -19.82 14.43 8.31
N GLY A 21 -19.88 15.58 8.93
CA GLY A 21 -19.19 16.80 8.57
C GLY A 21 -19.63 17.58 7.32
N GLN A 22 -20.48 18.59 7.50
CA GLN A 22 -20.72 19.64 6.47
C GLN A 22 -19.41 20.16 5.84
N ASN A 23 -18.33 20.25 6.63
CA ASN A 23 -17.02 20.74 6.18
C ASN A 23 -16.33 19.80 5.17
N HIS A 24 -16.51 18.49 5.30
CA HIS A 24 -15.94 17.53 4.34
C HIS A 24 -16.63 17.60 2.98
N ILE A 25 -17.95 17.75 2.99
CA ILE A 25 -18.76 17.94 1.76
C ILE A 25 -18.34 19.23 1.05
N GLU A 26 -18.13 20.30 1.80
CA GLU A 26 -17.69 21.61 1.28
C GLU A 26 -16.28 21.53 0.66
N TYR A 27 -15.34 20.84 1.32
CA TYR A 27 -14.01 20.60 0.75
C TYR A 27 -14.07 19.79 -0.56
N ILE A 28 -14.85 18.72 -0.58
CA ILE A 28 -15.04 17.92 -1.80
C ILE A 28 -15.64 18.77 -2.92
N ALA A 29 -16.65 19.61 -2.60
CA ALA A 29 -17.27 20.50 -3.57
C ALA A 29 -16.27 21.54 -4.11
N LYS A 30 -15.47 22.17 -3.24
CA LYS A 30 -14.39 23.10 -3.61
C LYS A 30 -13.33 22.43 -4.48
N ARG A 31 -12.93 21.18 -4.15
CA ARG A 31 -11.97 20.42 -4.94
C ARG A 31 -12.56 19.99 -6.29
N GLN A 32 -13.81 19.55 -6.33
CA GLN A 32 -14.48 19.24 -7.59
C GLN A 32 -14.61 20.48 -8.49
N HIS A 33 -14.89 21.64 -7.91
CA HIS A 33 -14.88 22.91 -8.64
C HIS A 33 -13.49 23.23 -9.19
N PHE A 34 -12.44 23.11 -8.36
CA PHE A 34 -11.04 23.29 -8.77
C PHE A 34 -10.68 22.35 -9.93
N LEU A 35 -11.02 21.07 -9.85
CA LEU A 35 -10.74 20.10 -10.91
C LEU A 35 -11.57 20.36 -12.19
N LYS A 36 -12.80 20.87 -12.08
CA LYS A 36 -13.60 21.27 -13.26
C LYS A 36 -13.01 22.48 -13.97
N THR A 37 -12.50 23.45 -13.21
CA THR A 37 -11.90 24.68 -13.75
C THR A 37 -10.44 24.46 -14.18
N ASN A 38 -9.74 23.49 -13.57
CA ASN A 38 -8.35 23.12 -13.83
C ASN A 38 -8.29 21.66 -14.30
N HIS A 39 -8.80 21.42 -15.52
CA HIS A 39 -8.86 20.07 -16.07
C HIS A 39 -7.47 19.47 -16.26
N THR A 40 -7.21 18.29 -15.67
CA THR A 40 -5.94 17.58 -15.85
C THR A 40 -5.86 17.03 -17.27
N PRO A 41 -4.88 17.43 -18.09
CA PRO A 41 -4.73 16.94 -19.44
C PRO A 41 -4.53 15.43 -19.49
N LYS A 42 -5.25 14.75 -20.41
CA LYS A 42 -5.08 13.31 -20.66
C LYS A 42 -3.91 12.97 -21.57
N LYS A 43 -3.31 13.98 -22.22
CA LYS A 43 -2.18 13.78 -23.11
C LYS A 43 -0.96 13.33 -22.30
N TYR A 44 -0.31 12.27 -22.78
CA TYR A 44 0.92 11.78 -22.18
C TYR A 44 2.11 12.63 -22.62
N TRP A 45 3.15 12.72 -21.79
CA TRP A 45 4.40 13.32 -22.18
C TRP A 45 5.33 12.28 -22.85
N THR A 46 6.11 12.77 -23.81
CA THR A 46 7.18 12.02 -24.50
C THR A 46 8.46 12.84 -24.44
N LEU A 47 9.59 12.26 -24.82
CA LEU A 47 10.85 13.00 -24.89
C LEU A 47 10.73 14.23 -25.80
N ASP A 48 9.92 14.14 -26.88
CA ASP A 48 9.73 15.24 -27.85
C ASP A 48 8.99 16.45 -27.26
N ASN A 49 8.06 16.20 -26.31
CA ASN A 49 7.38 17.29 -25.61
C ASN A 49 7.99 17.65 -24.25
N PHE A 50 9.10 17.05 -23.89
CA PHE A 50 9.83 17.41 -22.69
C PHE A 50 11.23 17.88 -23.00
N ASN A 51 11.38 19.19 -23.13
CA ASN A 51 12.67 19.86 -23.12
C ASN A 51 12.70 20.78 -21.89
N SER A 52 13.52 20.44 -20.87
CA SER A 52 13.59 21.18 -19.61
C SER A 52 13.89 22.67 -19.83
N ASP A 53 14.78 23.00 -20.76
CA ASP A 53 15.22 24.39 -21.01
C ASP A 53 14.09 25.25 -21.58
N LYS A 54 13.18 24.65 -22.38
CA LYS A 54 12.00 25.34 -22.92
C LYS A 54 10.87 25.47 -21.89
N LEU A 55 10.96 24.75 -20.77
CA LEU A 55 9.94 24.71 -19.72
C LEU A 55 10.41 25.43 -18.45
N GLU A 56 11.55 26.10 -18.49
CA GLU A 56 12.05 26.88 -17.37
C GLU A 56 11.00 27.93 -16.92
N GLY A 57 10.79 28.01 -15.62
CA GLY A 57 9.84 28.94 -15.03
C GLY A 57 8.38 28.48 -15.04
N VAL A 58 8.02 27.39 -15.72
CA VAL A 58 6.64 26.85 -15.71
C VAL A 58 6.16 26.50 -14.31
N GLN A 59 7.11 26.09 -13.42
CA GLN A 59 6.83 25.78 -12.01
C GLN A 59 6.59 27.01 -11.13
N ASN A 60 6.86 28.23 -11.63
CA ASN A 60 6.68 29.45 -10.84
C ASN A 60 5.23 29.59 -10.35
N GLY A 61 5.08 29.97 -9.07
CA GLY A 61 3.77 30.14 -8.44
C GLY A 61 3.15 28.84 -7.88
N LEU A 62 3.82 27.68 -8.04
CA LEU A 62 3.43 26.45 -7.35
C LEU A 62 3.87 26.52 -5.87
N LYS A 63 3.11 25.88 -4.99
CA LYS A 63 3.32 25.98 -3.54
C LYS A 63 4.45 25.05 -3.05
N VAL A 64 4.41 23.79 -3.46
CA VAL A 64 5.38 22.76 -2.99
C VAL A 64 6.37 22.33 -4.06
N LEU A 65 6.04 22.49 -5.34
CA LEU A 65 6.93 22.17 -6.47
C LEU A 65 7.64 23.41 -7.03
N GLY A 66 7.27 24.61 -6.60
CA GLY A 66 7.74 25.86 -7.20
C GLY A 66 9.24 26.16 -7.01
N ASN A 67 9.88 25.53 -6.03
CA ASN A 67 11.32 25.67 -5.77
C ASN A 67 12.19 24.66 -6.57
N LEU A 68 11.56 23.78 -7.36
CA LEU A 68 12.25 22.74 -8.10
C LEU A 68 12.47 23.17 -9.55
N THR A 69 13.56 22.70 -10.14
CA THR A 69 13.75 22.80 -11.60
C THR A 69 12.85 21.83 -12.34
N MET A 70 12.56 22.07 -13.62
CA MET A 70 11.77 21.15 -14.43
C MET A 70 12.42 19.76 -14.56
N THR A 71 13.76 19.68 -14.59
CA THR A 71 14.49 18.42 -14.56
C THR A 71 14.21 17.62 -13.27
N GLN A 72 14.19 18.30 -12.13
CA GLN A 72 13.86 17.67 -10.84
C GLN A 72 12.40 17.21 -10.79
N ILE A 73 11.46 18.03 -11.26
CA ILE A 73 10.04 17.66 -11.36
C ILE A 73 9.86 16.45 -12.28
N LYS A 74 10.55 16.43 -13.43
CA LYS A 74 10.57 15.28 -14.33
C LYS A 74 11.07 14.03 -13.64
N SER A 75 12.15 14.12 -12.87
CA SER A 75 12.72 13.00 -12.13
C SER A 75 11.74 12.44 -11.10
N ILE A 76 11.00 13.29 -10.40
CA ILE A 76 9.91 12.86 -9.51
C ILE A 76 8.83 12.14 -10.35
N ALA A 77 8.36 12.73 -11.43
CA ALA A 77 7.28 12.19 -12.24
C ALA A 77 7.62 10.82 -12.87
N GLU A 78 8.86 10.66 -13.33
CA GLU A 78 9.33 9.41 -13.94
C GLU A 78 9.45 8.26 -12.93
N ARG A 79 9.78 8.57 -11.68
CA ARG A 79 10.26 7.60 -10.69
C ARG A 79 9.33 7.41 -9.52
N SER A 80 8.43 8.38 -9.21
CA SER A 80 7.55 8.29 -8.05
C SER A 80 6.65 7.06 -8.12
N LEU A 81 6.95 6.08 -7.29
CA LEU A 81 6.11 4.91 -7.02
C LEU A 81 5.45 5.00 -5.66
N ALA A 82 6.00 5.80 -4.75
CA ALA A 82 5.56 5.81 -3.38
C ALA A 82 5.59 7.20 -2.75
N ILE A 83 4.60 7.45 -1.92
CA ILE A 83 4.49 8.63 -1.08
C ILE A 83 4.27 8.15 0.34
N ILE A 84 5.03 8.66 1.29
CA ILE A 84 4.79 8.40 2.70
C ILE A 84 3.80 9.44 3.21
N LEU A 85 2.62 8.99 3.59
CA LEU A 85 1.59 9.81 4.25
C LEU A 85 1.59 9.62 5.76
N GLN A 86 1.97 8.43 6.19
CA GLN A 86 2.02 8.05 7.59
C GLN A 86 3.14 7.05 7.81
N ARG A 87 3.83 7.17 8.94
CA ARG A 87 4.78 6.19 9.45
C ARG A 87 4.21 5.45 10.65
N GLY A 88 4.54 4.20 10.73
CA GLY A 88 4.13 3.36 11.83
C GLY A 88 3.24 2.22 11.38
N CYS A 89 3.76 1.00 11.54
CA CYS A 89 3.06 -0.23 11.20
C CYS A 89 3.21 -1.24 12.34
N ASN A 90 2.08 -1.64 12.93
CA ASN A 90 2.07 -2.60 14.02
C ASN A 90 2.21 -4.05 13.54
N ASN A 91 2.19 -4.28 12.22
CA ASN A 91 2.30 -5.62 11.64
C ASN A 91 3.70 -6.22 11.78
N MET A 92 4.73 -5.42 11.90
CA MET A 92 6.11 -5.83 12.17
C MET A 92 6.60 -6.99 11.29
N CYS A 93 6.17 -7.04 10.02
CA CYS A 93 6.50 -8.11 9.08
C CYS A 93 8.02 -8.29 8.95
N ALA A 94 8.50 -9.54 8.93
CA ALA A 94 9.92 -9.83 8.84
C ALA A 94 10.53 -9.37 7.50
N HIS A 95 9.74 -9.37 6.44
CA HIS A 95 10.14 -8.97 5.08
C HIS A 95 9.85 -7.49 4.76
N CYS A 96 9.49 -6.67 5.75
CA CYS A 96 9.15 -5.27 5.50
C CYS A 96 10.33 -4.52 4.88
N PHE A 97 10.19 -4.11 3.62
CA PHE A 97 11.24 -3.42 2.90
C PHE A 97 11.49 -1.99 3.43
N ALA A 98 10.46 -1.34 3.95
CA ALA A 98 10.55 -0.03 4.58
C ALA A 98 11.09 -0.08 6.02
N ASP A 99 11.27 -1.28 6.59
CA ASP A 99 11.56 -1.49 8.00
C ASP A 99 10.63 -0.69 8.94
N ALA A 100 9.36 -0.56 8.56
CA ALA A 100 8.37 0.20 9.30
C ALA A 100 8.29 -0.25 10.76
N ARG A 101 8.43 0.71 11.68
CA ARG A 101 8.38 0.50 13.12
C ARG A 101 6.99 0.81 13.66
N PRO A 102 6.61 0.38 14.87
CA PRO A 102 5.39 0.81 15.50
C PRO A 102 5.32 2.35 15.64
N GLU A 103 4.13 2.94 15.60
CA GLU A 103 3.97 4.38 15.76
C GLU A 103 4.60 4.94 17.04
N SER A 104 4.59 4.14 18.12
CA SER A 104 5.23 4.49 19.40
C SER A 104 6.74 4.72 19.29
N PHE A 105 7.41 4.08 18.33
CA PHE A 105 8.84 4.29 18.07
C PHE A 105 9.09 5.72 17.60
N TYR A 106 8.33 6.19 16.60
CA TYR A 106 8.50 7.53 16.05
C TYR A 106 8.19 8.62 17.07
N LYS A 107 7.20 8.40 17.95
CA LYS A 107 6.90 9.32 19.06
C LYS A 107 8.05 9.46 20.03
N LYS A 108 8.76 8.37 20.37
CA LYS A 108 9.94 8.40 21.25
C LYS A 108 11.10 9.16 20.63
N GLU A 109 11.30 9.04 19.33
CA GLU A 109 12.37 9.70 18.59
C GLU A 109 12.05 11.16 18.23
N ASN A 110 10.94 11.74 18.73
CA ASN A 110 10.45 13.06 18.33
C ASN A 110 10.36 13.25 16.80
N SER A 111 10.19 12.16 16.06
CA SER A 111 10.12 12.16 14.61
C SER A 111 8.70 12.41 14.15
N ILE A 112 8.56 13.02 12.98
CA ILE A 112 7.26 13.19 12.34
C ILE A 112 6.73 11.80 11.96
N SER A 113 5.50 11.49 12.35
CA SER A 113 4.85 10.22 12.01
C SER A 113 3.71 10.37 10.99
N LYS A 114 3.26 11.58 10.70
CA LYS A 114 2.19 11.87 9.74
C LYS A 114 2.51 13.09 8.91
N ILE A 115 2.07 13.08 7.66
CA ILE A 115 2.18 14.23 6.78
C ILE A 115 1.27 15.35 7.27
N ASN A 116 1.67 16.59 7.03
CA ASN A 116 0.72 17.69 7.05
C ASN A 116 -0.19 17.54 5.82
N ILE A 117 -1.48 17.33 6.03
CA ILE A 117 -2.43 17.11 4.94
C ILE A 117 -2.49 18.29 3.95
N GLU A 118 -2.23 19.51 4.41
CA GLU A 118 -2.19 20.68 3.52
C GLU A 118 -1.01 20.60 2.54
N ASP A 119 0.14 20.05 2.95
CA ASP A 119 1.27 19.82 2.05
C ASP A 119 0.90 18.80 0.96
N PHE A 120 0.17 17.73 1.32
CA PHE A 120 -0.30 16.75 0.35
C PHE A 120 -1.36 17.32 -0.61
N LYS A 121 -2.30 18.09 -0.10
CA LYS A 121 -3.29 18.81 -0.92
C LYS A 121 -2.59 19.75 -1.90
N ASN A 122 -1.65 20.55 -1.42
CA ASN A 122 -0.88 21.48 -2.23
C ASN A 122 -0.04 20.75 -3.28
N PHE A 123 0.55 19.60 -2.95
CA PHE A 123 1.26 18.75 -3.91
C PHE A 123 0.33 18.30 -5.05
N CYS A 124 -0.85 17.80 -4.71
CA CYS A 124 -1.84 17.40 -5.70
C CYS A 124 -2.33 18.57 -6.57
N ASP A 125 -2.52 19.74 -5.98
CA ASP A 125 -2.98 20.94 -6.70
C ASP A 125 -1.88 21.51 -7.60
N ASP A 126 -0.64 21.48 -7.14
CA ASP A 126 0.53 21.86 -7.95
C ASP A 126 0.68 20.96 -9.18
N ILE A 127 0.47 19.64 -9.04
CA ILE A 127 0.48 18.71 -10.18
C ILE A 127 -0.58 19.11 -11.21
N VAL A 128 -1.81 19.38 -10.79
CA VAL A 128 -2.89 19.80 -11.69
C VAL A 128 -2.53 21.11 -12.39
N SER A 129 -2.07 22.10 -11.62
CA SER A 129 -1.67 23.41 -12.15
C SER A 129 -0.51 23.31 -13.14
N LEU A 130 0.49 22.48 -12.82
CA LEU A 130 1.63 22.22 -13.69
C LEU A 130 1.20 21.55 -14.99
N ASN A 131 0.38 20.49 -14.91
CA ASN A 131 -0.12 19.77 -16.07
C ASN A 131 -0.91 20.70 -17.01
N ASN A 132 -1.70 21.63 -16.46
CA ASN A 132 -2.43 22.62 -17.25
C ASN A 132 -1.48 23.61 -17.97
N LYS A 133 -0.45 24.10 -17.27
CA LYS A 133 0.57 24.97 -17.88
C LYS A 133 1.35 24.27 -19.00
N LEU A 134 1.62 22.97 -18.84
CA LEU A 134 2.34 22.15 -19.81
C LEU A 134 1.46 21.71 -21.00
N GLY A 135 0.13 21.64 -20.81
CA GLY A 135 -0.79 21.05 -21.79
C GLY A 135 -0.69 19.52 -21.89
N PHE A 136 0.03 18.86 -20.98
CA PHE A 136 0.13 17.41 -20.86
C PHE A 136 0.33 17.00 -19.39
N ASN A 137 0.01 15.74 -19.06
CA ASN A 137 0.21 15.22 -17.72
C ASN A 137 1.62 14.65 -17.56
N ILE A 138 2.47 15.40 -16.83
CA ILE A 138 3.87 15.03 -16.60
C ILE A 138 4.02 13.74 -15.79
N PHE A 139 3.04 13.40 -14.93
CA PHE A 139 3.03 12.18 -14.13
C PHE A 139 2.47 10.96 -14.87
N ASN A 140 1.97 11.15 -16.09
CA ASN A 140 1.41 10.10 -16.92
C ASN A 140 2.28 9.88 -18.17
N LYS A 141 3.47 9.32 -17.96
CA LYS A 141 4.35 8.91 -19.05
C LYS A 141 3.69 7.78 -19.83
N LYS A 142 3.65 7.87 -21.16
CA LYS A 142 3.23 6.77 -22.02
C LYS A 142 4.23 5.62 -21.83
N ASN A 143 3.84 4.63 -21.07
CA ASN A 143 4.71 3.55 -20.63
C ASN A 143 3.95 2.23 -20.72
N LYS A 144 4.68 1.13 -21.01
CA LYS A 144 4.13 -0.23 -21.08
C LYS A 144 3.60 -0.71 -19.72
N TYR A 145 3.97 -0.03 -18.64
CA TYR A 145 3.57 -0.34 -17.27
C TYR A 145 2.72 0.81 -16.72
N ASN A 146 1.44 0.56 -16.48
CA ASN A 146 0.61 1.45 -15.64
C ASN A 146 1.16 1.39 -14.22
N TYR A 147 1.96 2.40 -13.84
CA TYR A 147 2.50 2.46 -12.49
C TYR A 147 1.38 2.74 -11.51
N GLN A 148 1.26 1.86 -10.56
CA GLN A 148 0.45 2.05 -9.37
C GLN A 148 1.26 2.83 -8.34
N THR A 149 0.61 3.71 -7.60
CA THR A 149 1.25 4.44 -6.50
C THR A 149 0.92 3.75 -5.18
N LEU A 150 1.90 3.62 -4.33
CA LEU A 150 1.78 3.06 -2.98
C LEU A 150 1.89 4.17 -1.94
N PHE A 151 1.08 4.11 -0.91
CA PHE A 151 1.35 4.83 0.32
C PHE A 151 2.14 3.92 1.25
N LEU A 152 3.40 4.26 1.47
CA LEU A 152 4.35 3.40 2.16
C LEU A 152 4.51 3.74 3.65
N ASP A 153 5.26 2.87 4.34
CA ASP A 153 5.70 2.96 5.72
C ASP A 153 4.59 2.78 6.78
N ALA A 154 3.38 2.49 6.33
CA ALA A 154 2.27 2.03 7.17
C ALA A 154 1.47 0.95 6.42
N ASP A 155 0.71 0.14 7.14
CA ASP A 155 -0.33 -0.68 6.53
C ASP A 155 -1.45 0.22 6.00
N SER A 156 -1.97 -0.04 4.81
CA SER A 156 -2.99 0.83 4.21
C SER A 156 -4.24 0.98 5.07
N SER A 157 -4.57 -0.04 5.87
CA SER A 157 -5.66 0.01 6.84
C SER A 157 -5.45 1.05 7.95
N MET A 158 -4.22 1.51 8.16
CA MET A 158 -3.86 2.48 9.20
C MET A 158 -3.80 3.91 8.68
N ILE A 159 -3.72 4.11 7.35
CA ILE A 159 -3.50 5.41 6.74
C ILE A 159 -4.75 6.27 6.84
N GLN A 160 -4.59 7.40 7.50
CA GLN A 160 -5.59 8.44 7.63
C GLN A 160 -4.91 9.79 7.91
N ALA A 161 -5.55 10.86 7.50
CA ALA A 161 -5.10 12.21 7.79
C ALA A 161 -6.23 13.04 8.41
N LYS A 162 -5.86 14.09 9.12
CA LYS A 162 -6.78 15.06 9.68
C LYS A 162 -6.22 16.46 9.43
N ASP A 163 -7.06 17.38 8.93
CA ASP A 163 -6.65 18.76 8.75
C ASP A 163 -6.78 19.57 10.04
N LYS A 164 -6.34 20.84 9.97
CA LYS A 164 -6.41 21.78 11.08
C LYS A 164 -7.84 22.08 11.55
N ASP A 165 -8.80 21.92 10.65
CA ASP A 165 -10.22 22.18 10.92
C ASP A 165 -10.92 20.92 11.48
N GLY A 166 -10.18 19.84 11.65
CA GLY A 166 -10.67 18.59 12.22
C GLY A 166 -11.31 17.64 11.21
N ASN A 167 -11.30 17.95 9.90
CA ASN A 167 -11.82 17.06 8.88
C ASN A 167 -10.92 15.83 8.72
N GLU A 168 -11.52 14.65 8.70
CA GLU A 168 -10.82 13.39 8.56
C GLU A 168 -10.84 12.91 7.10
N TYR A 169 -9.70 12.44 6.62
CA TYR A 169 -9.49 11.89 5.29
C TYR A 169 -9.08 10.43 5.43
N ASP A 170 -9.89 9.54 4.89
CA ASP A 170 -9.55 8.12 4.82
C ASP A 170 -8.66 7.79 3.61
N TYR A 171 -8.30 6.53 3.48
CA TYR A 171 -7.47 6.05 2.38
C TYR A 171 -8.06 6.37 1.00
N LEU A 172 -9.38 6.23 0.82
CA LEU A 172 -10.05 6.51 -0.46
C LEU A 172 -10.01 7.99 -0.81
N ASP A 173 -10.17 8.88 0.18
CA ASP A 173 -10.08 10.33 -0.05
C ASP A 173 -8.69 10.75 -0.49
N LEU A 174 -7.65 10.24 0.20
CA LEU A 174 -6.26 10.51 -0.13
C LEU A 174 -5.90 9.95 -1.51
N SER A 175 -6.34 8.73 -1.79
CA SER A 175 -6.16 8.09 -3.10
C SER A 175 -6.84 8.87 -4.22
N LYS A 176 -8.05 9.40 -3.95
CA LYS A 176 -8.80 10.20 -4.93
C LYS A 176 -8.10 11.50 -5.26
N MET A 177 -7.55 12.19 -4.27
CA MET A 177 -6.77 13.41 -4.50
C MET A 177 -5.59 13.16 -5.42
N LEU A 178 -4.87 12.07 -5.18
CA LEU A 178 -3.72 11.69 -6.00
C LEU A 178 -4.14 11.28 -7.41
N TYR A 179 -5.18 10.45 -7.54
CA TYR A 179 -5.71 10.01 -8.82
C TYR A 179 -6.18 11.19 -9.69
N ASP A 180 -6.95 12.11 -9.11
CA ASP A 180 -7.43 13.30 -9.81
C ASP A 180 -6.30 14.19 -10.31
N SER A 181 -5.15 14.16 -9.64
CA SER A 181 -4.02 15.00 -9.98
C SER A 181 -3.10 14.39 -11.02
N CYS A 182 -2.82 13.09 -10.93
CA CYS A 182 -1.82 12.45 -11.79
C CYS A 182 -2.36 11.25 -12.59
N ASN A 183 -3.63 10.89 -12.42
CA ASN A 183 -4.29 9.76 -13.08
C ASN A 183 -3.55 8.41 -12.88
N LYS A 184 -2.99 8.22 -11.69
CA LYS A 184 -2.31 6.97 -11.31
C LYS A 184 -3.22 6.14 -10.42
N ARG A 185 -3.30 4.84 -10.71
CA ARG A 185 -3.95 3.88 -9.80
C ARG A 185 -3.24 3.86 -8.46
N VAL A 186 -3.96 3.54 -7.40
CA VAL A 186 -3.44 3.48 -6.04
C VAL A 186 -3.67 2.10 -5.47
N LEU A 187 -2.63 1.51 -4.88
CA LEU A 187 -2.69 0.20 -4.26
C LEU A 187 -2.99 0.33 -2.77
N PHE A 188 -4.07 -0.31 -2.35
CA PHE A 188 -4.36 -0.55 -0.95
C PHE A 188 -3.73 -1.89 -0.56
N ASP A 189 -2.54 -1.86 0.02
CA ASP A 189 -1.83 -3.07 0.48
C ASP A 189 -2.01 -3.26 1.98
N THR A 190 -2.50 -4.43 2.39
CA THR A 190 -2.65 -4.76 3.80
C THR A 190 -2.14 -6.16 4.13
N ALA A 191 -1.54 -6.29 5.30
CA ALA A 191 -1.22 -7.55 5.95
C ALA A 191 -2.31 -7.95 6.97
N GLY A 192 -3.50 -7.37 6.83
CA GLY A 192 -4.60 -7.50 7.76
C GLY A 192 -4.40 -6.68 9.04
N TRP A 193 -5.45 -6.56 9.81
CA TRP A 193 -5.47 -5.81 11.08
C TRP A 193 -6.03 -6.65 12.22
N ASN A 194 -5.74 -6.24 13.44
CA ASN A 194 -6.29 -6.89 14.62
C ASN A 194 -7.78 -6.52 14.75
N ILE A 195 -8.67 -7.50 14.70
CA ILE A 195 -10.12 -7.30 14.84
C ILE A 195 -10.52 -6.74 16.21
N GLN A 196 -9.72 -6.98 17.24
CA GLN A 196 -9.95 -6.42 18.56
C GLN A 196 -9.71 -4.90 18.61
N ASP A 197 -8.96 -4.35 17.64
CA ASP A 197 -8.91 -2.91 17.42
C ASP A 197 -10.21 -2.44 16.73
N LYS A 198 -11.22 -2.21 17.55
CA LYS A 198 -12.55 -1.78 17.10
C LYS A 198 -12.51 -0.52 16.25
N LYS A 199 -11.59 0.39 16.53
CA LYS A 199 -11.44 1.63 15.76
C LYS A 199 -11.00 1.34 14.32
N THR A 200 -10.00 0.48 14.14
CA THR A 200 -9.56 0.07 12.82
C THR A 200 -10.64 -0.75 12.11
N GLN A 201 -11.29 -1.68 12.81
CA GLN A 201 -12.36 -2.50 12.24
C GLN A 201 -13.51 -1.64 11.69
N THR A 202 -14.07 -0.74 12.51
CA THR A 202 -15.16 0.16 12.08
C THR A 202 -14.75 1.06 10.92
N ARG A 203 -13.51 1.57 10.94
CA ARG A 203 -12.99 2.38 9.85
C ARG A 203 -12.92 1.59 8.55
N MET A 204 -12.48 0.34 8.60
CA MET A 204 -12.39 -0.52 7.42
C MET A 204 -13.76 -0.92 6.87
N GLU A 205 -14.72 -1.21 7.74
CA GLU A 205 -16.12 -1.45 7.34
C GLU A 205 -16.71 -0.22 6.63
N ASN A 206 -16.49 0.97 7.17
CA ASN A 206 -16.95 2.21 6.54
C ASN A 206 -16.24 2.47 5.20
N LEU A 207 -14.95 2.16 5.08
CA LEU A 207 -14.18 2.29 3.84
C LEU A 207 -14.72 1.35 2.76
N VAL A 208 -14.95 0.09 3.10
CA VAL A 208 -15.52 -0.92 2.19
C VAL A 208 -16.90 -0.51 1.72
N LYS A 209 -17.74 -0.05 2.64
CA LYS A 209 -19.08 0.48 2.31
C LYS A 209 -18.98 1.66 1.35
N LYS A 210 -18.15 2.66 1.67
CA LYS A 210 -17.93 3.85 0.85
C LYS A 210 -17.43 3.49 -0.55
N PHE A 211 -16.52 2.52 -0.67
CA PHE A 211 -16.02 2.03 -1.95
C PHE A 211 -17.14 1.43 -2.81
N ASN A 212 -17.93 0.50 -2.24
CA ASN A 212 -19.00 -0.17 -2.96
C ASN A 212 -20.13 0.80 -3.38
N GLU A 213 -20.53 1.71 -2.49
CA GLU A 213 -21.59 2.69 -2.78
C GLU A 213 -21.17 3.73 -3.82
N ASN A 214 -19.86 3.95 -3.97
CA ASN A 214 -19.31 4.97 -4.87
C ASN A 214 -18.25 4.38 -5.81
N TYR A 215 -18.49 3.17 -6.32
CA TYR A 215 -17.51 2.42 -7.11
C TYR A 215 -16.90 3.22 -8.26
N ASP A 216 -17.72 3.87 -9.08
CA ASP A 216 -17.25 4.66 -10.22
C ASP A 216 -16.27 5.77 -9.82
N LYS A 217 -16.42 6.27 -8.59
CA LYS A 217 -15.56 7.31 -8.04
C LYS A 217 -14.21 6.77 -7.57
N TYR A 218 -14.14 5.47 -7.17
CA TYR A 218 -12.97 4.87 -6.53
C TYR A 218 -12.40 3.64 -7.25
N LYS A 219 -12.93 3.24 -8.41
CA LYS A 219 -12.53 2.05 -9.19
C LYS A 219 -11.05 1.99 -9.59
N PHE A 220 -10.31 3.08 -9.39
CA PHE A 220 -8.86 3.14 -9.59
C PHE A 220 -8.07 2.63 -8.38
N VAL A 221 -8.72 2.34 -7.24
CA VAL A 221 -8.08 1.74 -6.07
C VAL A 221 -8.11 0.22 -6.21
N GLU A 222 -6.94 -0.41 -6.09
CA GLU A 222 -6.79 -1.87 -6.10
C GLU A 222 -6.46 -2.35 -4.69
N PHE A 223 -7.22 -3.32 -4.19
CA PHE A 223 -7.05 -3.88 -2.87
C PHE A 223 -6.22 -5.16 -2.94
N ASN A 224 -5.10 -5.18 -2.24
CA ASN A 224 -4.23 -6.33 -2.13
C ASN A 224 -4.17 -6.79 -0.68
N LEU A 225 -4.60 -8.01 -0.42
CA LEU A 225 -4.38 -8.67 0.84
C LEU A 225 -3.14 -9.56 0.74
N SER A 226 -2.15 -9.28 1.55
CA SER A 226 -0.94 -10.10 1.63
C SER A 226 -1.15 -11.23 2.63
N ILE A 227 -1.09 -12.47 2.14
CA ILE A 227 -1.01 -13.66 2.99
C ILE A 227 0.35 -14.29 2.75
N ASN A 228 1.24 -14.17 3.72
CA ASN A 228 2.58 -14.72 3.56
C ASN A 228 3.23 -15.12 4.91
N PRO A 229 4.21 -16.04 4.84
CA PRO A 229 4.85 -16.59 6.03
C PRO A 229 5.74 -15.61 6.80
N PHE A 230 6.01 -14.45 6.23
CA PHE A 230 6.89 -13.44 6.84
C PHE A 230 6.13 -12.39 7.67
N HIS A 231 4.81 -12.50 7.77
CA HIS A 231 4.06 -11.72 8.74
C HIS A 231 4.46 -12.12 10.17
N SER A 232 4.54 -11.14 11.05
CA SER A 232 5.16 -11.29 12.37
C SER A 232 4.65 -12.49 13.16
N LEU A 233 3.34 -12.71 13.21
CA LEU A 233 2.75 -13.81 13.99
C LEU A 233 3.21 -15.17 13.46
N HIS A 234 3.02 -15.41 12.17
CA HIS A 234 3.39 -16.69 11.58
C HIS A 234 4.90 -16.90 11.52
N TYR A 235 5.68 -15.85 11.20
CA TYR A 235 7.14 -15.92 11.27
C TYR A 235 7.63 -16.31 12.69
N THR A 236 7.03 -15.74 13.72
CA THR A 236 7.33 -16.09 15.11
C THR A 236 6.91 -17.52 15.41
N SER A 237 5.76 -17.97 14.92
CA SER A 237 5.30 -19.37 15.06
C SER A 237 6.35 -20.34 14.53
N VAL A 238 6.85 -20.11 13.32
CA VAL A 238 7.90 -20.95 12.72
C VAL A 238 9.16 -21.01 13.60
N GLN A 239 9.58 -19.88 14.18
CA GLN A 239 10.71 -19.87 15.11
C GLN A 239 10.42 -20.70 16.38
N ARG A 240 9.20 -20.62 16.91
CA ARG A 240 8.76 -21.40 18.09
C ARG A 240 8.71 -22.90 17.79
N LYS A 241 8.27 -23.31 16.58
CA LYS A 241 8.33 -24.72 16.15
C LYS A 241 9.77 -25.24 16.16
N LYS A 242 10.74 -24.46 15.69
CA LYS A 242 12.17 -24.83 15.74
C LYS A 242 12.72 -24.95 17.16
N GLU A 243 12.19 -24.18 18.10
CA GLU A 243 12.54 -24.25 19.51
C GLU A 243 11.82 -25.42 20.27
N GLY A 244 10.99 -26.21 19.58
CA GLY A 244 10.17 -27.26 20.17
C GLY A 244 8.94 -26.75 20.94
N LYS A 245 8.59 -25.48 20.80
CA LYS A 245 7.47 -24.83 21.50
C LYS A 245 6.20 -24.88 20.65
N PHE A 246 5.70 -26.07 20.38
CA PHE A 246 4.60 -26.33 19.44
C PHE A 246 3.28 -25.66 19.85
N ASP A 247 2.90 -25.73 21.12
CA ASP A 247 1.65 -25.13 21.64
C ASP A 247 1.62 -23.60 21.41
N ILE A 248 2.75 -22.93 21.62
CA ILE A 248 2.86 -21.49 21.39
C ILE A 248 2.77 -21.20 19.89
N ALA A 249 3.42 -22.02 19.08
CA ALA A 249 3.42 -21.87 17.63
C ALA A 249 2.00 -22.03 17.06
N GLU A 250 1.28 -23.05 17.49
CA GLU A 250 -0.09 -23.31 17.04
C GLU A 250 -1.04 -22.15 17.42
N LYS A 251 -0.92 -21.65 18.65
CA LYS A 251 -1.69 -20.47 19.08
C LYS A 251 -1.39 -19.24 18.22
N LEU A 252 -0.15 -19.01 17.83
CA LEU A 252 0.21 -17.89 16.97
C LEU A 252 -0.33 -18.06 15.55
N ASP A 253 -0.30 -19.27 15.01
CA ASP A 253 -0.87 -19.59 13.70
C ASP A 253 -2.40 -19.43 13.70
N ASP A 254 -3.07 -19.83 14.78
CA ASP A 254 -4.51 -19.65 14.95
C ASP A 254 -4.90 -18.16 15.01
N ILE A 255 -4.16 -17.36 15.77
CA ILE A 255 -4.34 -15.90 15.85
C ILE A 255 -4.14 -15.27 14.45
N TYR A 256 -3.12 -15.71 13.73
CA TYR A 256 -2.85 -15.20 12.39
C TYR A 256 -3.97 -15.58 11.39
N ALA A 257 -4.38 -16.84 11.35
CA ALA A 257 -5.44 -17.32 10.48
C ALA A 257 -6.77 -16.60 10.78
N THR A 258 -7.12 -16.43 12.06
CA THR A 258 -8.31 -15.69 12.49
C THR A 258 -8.24 -14.22 12.03
N ARG A 259 -7.10 -13.58 12.16
CA ARG A 259 -6.88 -12.21 11.69
C ARG A 259 -7.09 -12.09 10.18
N MET A 260 -6.49 -13.00 9.40
CA MET A 260 -6.63 -13.02 7.95
C MET A 260 -8.08 -13.29 7.53
N ALA A 261 -8.75 -14.26 8.15
CA ALA A 261 -10.14 -14.58 7.88
C ALA A 261 -11.07 -13.39 8.13
N ASN A 262 -10.90 -12.69 9.24
CA ASN A 262 -11.68 -11.48 9.54
C ASN A 262 -11.41 -10.33 8.56
N THR A 263 -10.13 -10.15 8.16
CA THR A 263 -9.77 -9.16 7.15
C THR A 263 -10.44 -9.48 5.81
N ILE A 264 -10.39 -10.75 5.37
CA ILE A 264 -11.07 -11.21 4.16
C ILE A 264 -12.58 -10.97 4.27
N ASN A 265 -13.18 -11.36 5.39
CA ASN A 265 -14.63 -11.16 5.59
C ASN A 265 -15.04 -9.69 5.52
N THR A 266 -14.21 -8.78 6.04
CA THR A 266 -14.46 -7.33 5.95
C THR A 266 -14.35 -6.84 4.51
N LEU A 267 -13.35 -7.33 3.74
CA LEU A 267 -13.12 -6.96 2.35
C LEU A 267 -14.02 -7.72 1.35
N LEU A 268 -14.72 -8.76 1.82
CA LEU A 268 -15.54 -9.64 0.99
C LEU A 268 -16.55 -8.90 0.08
N PRO A 269 -17.23 -7.82 0.51
CA PRO A 269 -18.12 -7.07 -0.38
C PRO A 269 -17.42 -6.45 -1.59
N ILE A 270 -16.16 -6.01 -1.45
CA ILE A 270 -15.38 -5.52 -2.60
C ILE A 270 -15.11 -6.67 -3.55
N PHE A 271 -14.67 -7.79 -3.01
CA PHE A 271 -14.34 -8.97 -3.76
C PHE A 271 -15.55 -9.53 -4.55
N LEU A 272 -16.72 -9.59 -3.94
CA LEU A 272 -17.93 -10.13 -4.57
C LEU A 272 -18.50 -9.20 -5.65
N ASN A 273 -18.45 -7.89 -5.42
CA ASN A 273 -19.04 -6.91 -6.31
C ASN A 273 -18.06 -6.41 -7.39
N HIS A 274 -16.76 -6.35 -7.06
CA HIS A 274 -15.72 -5.74 -7.89
C HIS A 274 -14.45 -6.60 -7.89
N PRO A 275 -14.52 -7.83 -8.40
CA PRO A 275 -13.42 -8.79 -8.32
C PRO A 275 -12.11 -8.32 -8.97
N ASP A 276 -12.19 -7.46 -9.99
CA ASP A 276 -11.02 -6.92 -10.68
C ASP A 276 -10.24 -5.90 -9.81
N ASN A 277 -10.86 -5.43 -8.72
CA ASN A 277 -10.22 -4.51 -7.78
C ASN A 277 -9.67 -5.20 -6.53
N PHE A 278 -9.71 -6.53 -6.47
CA PHE A 278 -9.23 -7.27 -5.30
C PHE A 278 -8.29 -8.40 -5.69
N SER A 279 -7.19 -8.51 -4.98
CA SER A 279 -6.28 -9.64 -5.10
C SER A 279 -5.73 -10.11 -3.76
N ILE A 280 -5.44 -11.40 -3.67
CA ILE A 280 -4.66 -11.96 -2.56
C ILE A 280 -3.26 -12.22 -3.10
N ILE A 281 -2.26 -11.62 -2.46
CA ILE A 281 -0.87 -11.81 -2.81
C ILE A 281 -0.23 -12.72 -1.78
N SER A 282 0.20 -13.90 -2.22
CA SER A 282 1.06 -14.74 -1.41
C SER A 282 2.51 -14.66 -1.91
N ARG A 283 3.45 -14.63 -0.98
CA ARG A 283 4.87 -14.57 -1.29
C ARG A 283 5.55 -15.78 -0.66
N SER A 284 6.33 -16.51 -1.45
CA SER A 284 7.10 -17.64 -0.96
C SER A 284 8.53 -17.64 -1.51
N PHE A 285 9.42 -18.35 -0.84
CA PHE A 285 10.78 -18.64 -1.32
C PHE A 285 10.89 -19.93 -2.14
N GLU A 286 9.83 -20.45 -2.70
CA GLU A 286 9.82 -21.77 -3.35
C GLU A 286 10.91 -21.97 -4.41
N ASN A 287 11.41 -20.88 -4.99
CA ASN A 287 12.49 -20.93 -5.98
C ASN A 287 13.91 -20.88 -5.37
N PHE A 288 14.04 -20.72 -4.05
CA PHE A 288 15.31 -20.74 -3.33
C PHE A 288 15.45 -22.06 -2.58
N LYS A 289 15.62 -23.16 -3.32
CA LYS A 289 15.84 -24.51 -2.74
C LYS A 289 17.22 -24.68 -2.10
N ASN A 290 17.99 -23.64 -1.84
CA ASN A 290 19.37 -23.77 -1.44
C ASN A 290 19.62 -23.81 0.05
N LYS A 291 20.68 -24.57 0.34
CA LYS A 291 21.11 -25.03 1.66
C LYS A 291 21.43 -23.92 2.69
N ASN A 292 21.62 -22.69 2.24
CA ASN A 292 22.02 -21.57 3.10
C ASN A 292 20.86 -20.63 3.52
N THR A 293 19.64 -20.95 3.15
CA THR A 293 18.45 -20.28 3.68
C THR A 293 17.91 -20.98 4.93
N GLU A 294 18.79 -21.51 5.77
CA GLU A 294 18.45 -22.11 7.07
C GLU A 294 17.65 -21.15 7.93
N GLY A 295 16.43 -21.21 7.93
CA GLY A 295 15.51 -20.30 8.63
C GLY A 295 14.27 -20.00 7.85
N PHE A 296 14.29 -20.18 6.51
CA PHE A 296 13.19 -19.91 5.62
C PHE A 296 12.73 -21.14 4.84
N GLN A 297 13.26 -22.32 5.17
CA GLN A 297 12.86 -23.57 4.54
C GLN A 297 11.40 -23.87 4.85
N GLN A 298 10.67 -24.11 3.76
CA GLN A 298 9.36 -24.74 3.75
C GLN A 298 8.39 -24.33 4.85
N ILE A 299 7.93 -23.11 4.76
CA ILE A 299 6.68 -22.75 5.43
C ILE A 299 5.59 -23.23 4.49
N ASP A 300 4.79 -24.15 4.98
CA ASP A 300 3.66 -24.66 4.21
C ASP A 300 2.58 -23.56 4.13
N LEU A 301 2.66 -22.79 3.04
CA LEU A 301 1.65 -21.79 2.74
C LEU A 301 0.27 -22.43 2.54
N ALA A 302 0.22 -23.70 2.11
CA ALA A 302 -1.04 -24.39 1.94
C ALA A 302 -1.73 -24.60 3.27
N GLU A 303 -1.01 -25.07 4.30
CA GLU A 303 -1.56 -25.24 5.65
C GLU A 303 -2.09 -23.91 6.21
N LEU A 304 -1.30 -22.84 6.07
CA LEU A 304 -1.69 -21.51 6.57
C LEU A 304 -2.92 -20.98 5.83
N TYR A 305 -2.97 -21.20 4.53
CA TYR A 305 -4.10 -20.83 3.69
C TYR A 305 -5.35 -21.63 4.06
N ASP A 306 -5.23 -22.94 4.21
CA ASP A 306 -6.36 -23.81 4.58
C ASP A 306 -6.92 -23.44 5.95
N LYS A 307 -6.07 -23.22 6.97
CA LYS A 307 -6.50 -22.72 8.28
C LYS A 307 -7.24 -21.38 8.16
N THR A 308 -6.77 -20.48 7.31
CA THR A 308 -7.43 -19.18 7.09
C THR A 308 -8.80 -19.37 6.44
N ILE A 309 -8.92 -20.25 5.47
CA ILE A 309 -10.19 -20.56 4.78
C ILE A 309 -11.18 -21.22 5.74
N ASP A 310 -10.73 -22.13 6.59
CA ASP A 310 -11.62 -22.78 7.60
C ASP A 310 -12.15 -21.75 8.60
N LYS A 311 -11.30 -20.84 9.07
CA LYS A 311 -11.76 -19.74 9.94
C LYS A 311 -12.74 -18.82 9.21
N LEU A 312 -12.47 -18.49 7.94
CA LEU A 312 -13.37 -17.68 7.12
C LEU A 312 -14.73 -18.37 6.94
N LYS A 313 -14.74 -19.69 6.72
CA LYS A 313 -15.98 -20.47 6.62
C LYS A 313 -16.84 -20.29 7.87
N ASN A 314 -16.27 -20.45 9.05
CA ASN A 314 -16.99 -20.29 10.31
C ASN A 314 -17.58 -18.88 10.45
N ILE A 315 -16.78 -17.83 10.20
CA ILE A 315 -17.23 -16.44 10.25
C ILE A 315 -18.37 -16.18 9.25
N PHE A 316 -18.23 -16.71 8.03
CA PHE A 316 -19.23 -16.58 6.98
C PHE A 316 -20.55 -17.26 7.39
N TYR A 317 -20.47 -18.46 7.96
CA TYR A 317 -21.65 -19.18 8.43
C TYR A 317 -22.33 -18.47 9.60
N GLU A 318 -21.60 -18.11 10.64
CA GLU A 318 -22.13 -17.36 11.79
C GLU A 318 -22.89 -16.10 11.36
N LYS A 319 -22.41 -15.45 10.30
CA LYS A 319 -23.03 -14.22 9.80
C LYS A 319 -24.32 -14.43 9.02
N PHE A 320 -24.50 -15.56 8.36
CA PHE A 320 -25.58 -15.75 7.39
C PHE A 320 -26.48 -16.97 7.69
N ILE A 321 -26.23 -17.74 8.77
CA ILE A 321 -26.97 -18.95 9.10
C ILE A 321 -28.48 -18.70 9.34
N ASP A 322 -28.79 -17.52 9.85
CA ASP A 322 -30.19 -17.14 10.12
C ASP A 322 -30.96 -16.73 8.85
N GLU A 323 -30.25 -16.46 7.75
CA GLU A 323 -30.85 -15.97 6.51
C GLU A 323 -30.86 -17.01 5.39
N TYR A 324 -29.99 -18.04 5.45
CA TYR A 324 -29.80 -19.03 4.40
C TYR A 324 -29.65 -20.43 4.97
N SER A 325 -30.12 -21.41 4.22
CA SER A 325 -29.90 -22.82 4.58
C SER A 325 -28.41 -23.19 4.53
N LYS A 326 -28.01 -24.17 5.31
CA LYS A 326 -26.66 -24.70 5.30
C LYS A 326 -26.18 -25.08 3.89
N GLN A 327 -27.08 -25.68 3.09
CA GLN A 327 -26.75 -26.12 1.72
C GLN A 327 -26.43 -24.92 0.79
N GLU A 328 -27.19 -23.84 0.93
CA GLU A 328 -26.92 -22.60 0.18
C GLU A 328 -25.61 -21.96 0.60
N LEU A 329 -25.32 -21.91 1.91
CA LEU A 329 -24.08 -21.40 2.44
C LEU A 329 -22.88 -22.23 1.99
N ASP A 330 -22.97 -23.57 2.02
CA ASP A 330 -21.91 -24.47 1.54
C ASP A 330 -21.62 -24.21 0.06
N LYS A 331 -22.64 -24.11 -0.78
CA LYS A 331 -22.50 -23.82 -2.20
C LYS A 331 -21.83 -22.46 -2.46
N GLU A 332 -22.30 -21.43 -1.75
CA GLU A 332 -21.75 -20.09 -1.94
C GLU A 332 -20.32 -19.99 -1.41
N PHE A 333 -20.02 -20.64 -0.30
CA PHE A 333 -18.66 -20.67 0.23
C PHE A 333 -17.67 -21.39 -0.71
N GLU A 334 -18.09 -22.51 -1.35
CA GLU A 334 -17.27 -23.17 -2.36
C GLU A 334 -17.01 -22.28 -3.60
N ASN A 335 -17.97 -21.48 -4.00
CA ASN A 335 -17.77 -20.46 -5.04
C ASN A 335 -16.72 -19.43 -4.62
N ILE A 336 -16.82 -18.92 -3.39
CA ILE A 336 -15.84 -17.99 -2.81
C ILE A 336 -14.45 -18.63 -2.78
N LYS A 337 -14.35 -19.87 -2.29
CA LYS A 337 -13.10 -20.63 -2.21
C LYS A 337 -12.46 -20.87 -3.58
N GLN A 338 -13.23 -21.28 -4.58
CA GLN A 338 -12.75 -21.46 -5.95
C GLN A 338 -12.24 -20.16 -6.56
N TYR A 339 -12.94 -19.08 -6.28
CA TYR A 339 -12.52 -17.76 -6.76
C TYR A 339 -11.23 -17.30 -6.07
N PHE A 340 -11.09 -17.49 -4.76
CA PHE A 340 -9.84 -17.22 -4.05
C PHE A 340 -8.68 -18.02 -4.64
N ARG A 341 -8.88 -19.27 -4.97
CA ARG A 341 -7.86 -20.12 -5.65
C ARG A 341 -7.47 -19.55 -7.01
N LYS A 342 -8.39 -18.99 -7.76
CA LYS A 342 -8.11 -18.39 -9.09
C LYS A 342 -7.43 -17.02 -8.99
N SER A 343 -7.85 -16.18 -8.05
CA SER A 343 -7.34 -14.82 -7.89
C SER A 343 -6.05 -14.75 -7.06
N SER A 344 -5.90 -15.64 -6.09
CA SER A 344 -4.81 -15.60 -5.11
C SER A 344 -3.48 -16.15 -5.62
N MET A 345 -3.46 -16.83 -6.75
CA MET A 345 -2.23 -17.44 -7.28
C MET A 345 -1.37 -16.49 -8.11
N GLN A 346 -1.44 -15.21 -7.90
CA GLN A 346 -0.31 -14.36 -8.20
C GLN A 346 0.77 -14.62 -7.15
N THR A 347 1.35 -15.81 -7.19
CA THR A 347 2.57 -16.07 -6.46
C THR A 347 3.61 -15.09 -6.95
N ALA A 348 3.79 -14.02 -6.19
CA ALA A 348 4.96 -13.18 -6.36
C ALA A 348 6.14 -14.07 -5.92
N THR A 349 6.70 -14.83 -6.87
CA THR A 349 7.74 -15.82 -6.68
C THR A 349 9.05 -15.25 -6.12
N ARG A 350 9.08 -13.98 -5.73
CA ARG A 350 10.30 -13.27 -5.35
C ARG A 350 10.07 -12.40 -4.14
N ILE A 351 10.55 -12.86 -3.00
CA ILE A 351 10.82 -11.98 -1.88
C ILE A 351 12.25 -11.51 -2.03
N GLY A 352 12.43 -10.22 -2.32
CA GLY A 352 13.72 -9.57 -2.21
C GLY A 352 14.15 -9.57 -0.72
N ILE A 353 15.40 -9.85 -0.44
CA ILE A 353 15.98 -9.63 0.89
C ILE A 353 16.24 -8.15 1.04
N THR A 354 15.24 -7.46 1.54
CA THR A 354 15.22 -6.00 1.61
C THR A 354 14.84 -5.55 3.02
N GLY A 355 15.12 -4.33 3.36
CA GLY A 355 14.69 -3.72 4.60
C GLY A 355 15.05 -4.57 5.84
N ARG A 356 14.03 -5.00 6.58
CA ARG A 356 14.21 -5.77 7.84
C ARG A 356 14.86 -7.13 7.62
N LEU A 357 14.60 -7.80 6.49
CA LEU A 357 15.28 -9.05 6.17
C LEU A 357 16.77 -8.83 5.92
N ALA A 358 17.14 -7.78 5.20
CA ALA A 358 18.54 -7.44 4.93
C ALA A 358 19.36 -7.21 6.22
N LYS A 359 18.72 -6.72 7.29
CA LYS A 359 19.37 -6.58 8.60
C LYS A 359 19.62 -7.92 9.32
N ARG A 360 18.80 -8.93 9.04
CA ARG A 360 18.88 -10.25 9.69
C ARG A 360 19.83 -11.19 8.98
N PHE A 361 20.05 -10.96 7.70
CA PHE A 361 20.99 -11.71 6.90
C PHE A 361 22.23 -10.86 6.64
N ASP A 362 23.38 -11.48 6.65
CA ASP A 362 24.57 -10.84 6.09
C ASP A 362 24.35 -10.69 4.57
N TYR A 363 23.80 -9.53 4.21
CA TYR A 363 23.42 -9.20 2.85
C TYR A 363 24.57 -9.34 1.86
N LYS A 364 25.80 -8.99 2.29
CA LYS A 364 26.98 -9.07 1.39
C LYS A 364 27.28 -10.53 1.04
N ASN A 365 27.26 -11.41 2.03
CA ASN A 365 27.47 -12.84 1.78
C ASN A 365 26.30 -13.44 1.02
N PHE A 366 25.06 -13.06 1.32
CA PHE A 366 23.90 -13.54 0.59
C PHE A 366 23.91 -13.10 -0.89
N ARG A 367 24.25 -11.83 -1.17
CA ARG A 367 24.38 -11.33 -2.55
C ARG A 367 25.47 -12.07 -3.29
N LYS A 368 26.61 -12.30 -2.66
CA LYS A 368 27.70 -13.08 -3.22
C LYS A 368 27.25 -14.51 -3.56
N THR A 369 26.55 -15.16 -2.65
CA THR A 369 25.98 -16.50 -2.88
C THR A 369 24.95 -16.51 -4.00
N LEU A 370 24.07 -15.48 -4.07
CA LEU A 370 23.11 -15.33 -5.18
C LEU A 370 23.81 -15.15 -6.53
N ASP A 371 24.83 -14.28 -6.57
CA ASP A 371 25.59 -13.99 -7.79
C ASP A 371 26.40 -15.23 -8.26
N GLU A 372 26.96 -16.00 -7.32
CA GLU A 372 27.77 -17.17 -7.59
C GLU A 372 26.93 -18.40 -7.94
N GLU A 373 25.83 -18.65 -7.21
CA GLU A 373 25.02 -19.88 -7.37
C GLU A 373 23.85 -19.71 -8.35
N PHE A 374 23.39 -18.46 -8.58
CA PHE A 374 22.23 -18.15 -9.40
C PHE A 374 22.40 -16.86 -10.22
N PRO A 375 23.39 -16.77 -11.09
CA PRO A 375 23.66 -15.54 -11.85
C PRO A 375 22.42 -15.06 -12.64
N GLU A 376 21.63 -15.98 -13.21
CA GLU A 376 20.38 -15.64 -13.90
C GLU A 376 19.26 -15.17 -12.95
N ALA A 377 19.27 -15.61 -11.68
CA ALA A 377 18.33 -15.14 -10.66
C ALA A 377 18.77 -13.83 -10.05
N SER A 378 20.08 -13.60 -9.93
CA SER A 378 20.68 -12.34 -9.51
C SER A 378 20.25 -11.23 -10.45
N ASP A 379 20.40 -11.39 -11.75
CA ASP A 379 19.93 -10.42 -12.75
C ASP A 379 18.42 -10.22 -12.71
N LYS A 380 17.63 -11.24 -12.45
CA LYS A 380 16.17 -11.13 -12.35
C LYS A 380 15.70 -10.60 -11.00
N VAL A 381 16.37 -10.90 -9.91
CA VAL A 381 16.15 -10.29 -8.59
C VAL A 381 16.58 -8.83 -8.59
N ILE A 382 17.65 -8.52 -9.34
CA ILE A 382 18.17 -7.17 -9.52
C ILE A 382 17.44 -6.43 -10.64
N SER A 383 16.93 -7.08 -11.68
CA SER A 383 16.23 -6.43 -12.81
C SER A 383 14.84 -5.89 -12.48
N HIS A 384 14.29 -6.18 -11.30
CA HIS A 384 13.22 -5.39 -10.71
C HIS A 384 13.73 -4.07 -10.10
N ASN A 385 14.99 -3.78 -10.26
CA ASN A 385 15.72 -2.57 -9.90
C ASN A 385 15.43 -1.38 -10.83
N MET A 386 14.20 -1.16 -11.24
CA MET A 386 13.85 0.19 -11.62
C MET A 386 13.93 1.05 -10.36
N PRO A 387 14.87 2.01 -10.29
CA PRO A 387 14.98 2.86 -9.13
C PRO A 387 13.64 3.57 -8.93
N ALA A 388 12.96 3.18 -7.89
CA ALA A 388 11.68 3.75 -7.50
C ALA A 388 11.91 5.05 -6.74
N GLY A 389 11.14 6.07 -7.05
CA GLY A 389 11.15 7.34 -6.31
C GLY A 389 10.21 7.28 -5.11
N LEU A 390 10.63 7.83 -4.00
CA LEU A 390 9.89 7.93 -2.76
C LEU A 390 9.91 9.37 -2.25
N ILE A 391 8.73 9.92 -1.96
CA ILE A 391 8.59 11.22 -1.27
C ILE A 391 8.24 10.93 0.20
N ASP A 392 9.04 11.45 1.12
CA ASP A 392 8.81 11.27 2.54
C ASP A 392 7.95 12.38 3.19
N LEU A 393 7.71 12.26 4.49
CA LEU A 393 6.84 13.15 5.26
C LEU A 393 7.29 14.61 5.32
N ASN A 394 8.58 14.88 5.08
CA ASN A 394 9.14 16.24 5.05
C ASN A 394 9.39 16.74 3.62
N GLY A 395 8.94 15.99 2.63
CA GLY A 395 9.08 16.34 1.22
C GLY A 395 10.45 16.02 0.61
N LYS A 396 11.30 15.26 1.30
CA LYS A 396 12.57 14.79 0.74
C LYS A 396 12.30 13.67 -0.26
N PHE A 397 12.90 13.77 -1.43
CA PHE A 397 12.82 12.74 -2.46
C PHE A 397 14.01 11.80 -2.38
N TYR A 398 13.75 10.52 -2.42
CA TYR A 398 14.73 9.45 -2.40
C TYR A 398 14.58 8.57 -3.62
N ILE A 399 15.67 7.95 -4.03
CA ILE A 399 15.66 6.84 -4.97
C ILE A 399 15.97 5.57 -4.21
N THR A 400 15.17 4.55 -4.39
CA THR A 400 15.37 3.25 -3.78
C THR A 400 15.31 2.14 -4.82
N ASN A 401 16.17 1.17 -4.70
CA ASN A 401 16.13 -0.08 -5.45
C ASN A 401 15.65 -1.25 -4.56
N TYR A 402 14.91 -0.97 -3.50
CA TYR A 402 14.48 -1.89 -2.45
C TYR A 402 15.60 -2.43 -1.54
N LEU A 403 16.84 -2.43 -1.98
CA LEU A 403 18.00 -2.87 -1.21
C LEU A 403 18.72 -1.69 -0.57
N GLU A 404 18.82 -0.62 -1.32
CA GLU A 404 19.56 0.59 -0.98
C GLU A 404 18.67 1.80 -1.23
N THR A 405 18.83 2.82 -0.40
CA THR A 405 18.09 4.07 -0.53
C THR A 405 19.08 5.22 -0.58
N PHE A 406 18.96 6.03 -1.60
CA PHE A 406 19.84 7.18 -1.85
C PHE A 406 19.04 8.47 -1.69
N PRO A 407 19.46 9.39 -0.82
CA PRO A 407 18.91 10.72 -0.80
C PRO A 407 19.23 11.44 -2.12
N THR A 408 18.34 12.32 -2.55
CA THR A 408 18.57 13.19 -3.71
C THR A 408 18.73 14.64 -3.28
N ASN A 409 19.14 15.51 -4.20
CA ASN A 409 19.12 16.96 -3.95
C ASN A 409 17.72 17.58 -4.10
N ILE A 410 16.68 16.77 -4.30
CA ILE A 410 15.31 17.22 -4.48
C ILE A 410 14.63 17.33 -3.11
N GLN A 411 14.14 18.53 -2.79
CA GLN A 411 13.40 18.84 -1.57
C GLN A 411 12.17 19.66 -1.91
N LEU A 412 11.01 19.05 -1.74
CA LEU A 412 9.72 19.74 -1.90
C LEU A 412 9.56 20.78 -0.80
N ASN A 413 8.83 21.86 -1.09
CA ASN A 413 8.61 22.93 -0.12
C ASN A 413 7.48 22.60 0.87
N TYR A 414 7.61 21.47 1.60
CA TYR A 414 6.69 21.08 2.65
C TYR A 414 6.91 21.91 3.92
N THR A 415 5.85 22.14 4.68
CA THR A 415 5.93 22.88 5.96
C THR A 415 6.81 22.19 6.99
N ASN A 416 6.95 20.89 6.90
CA ASN A 416 7.78 20.06 7.77
C ASN A 416 9.19 19.76 7.24
N LYS A 417 9.66 20.45 6.19
CA LYS A 417 10.93 20.14 5.52
C LYS A 417 12.17 20.11 6.42
N ASN A 418 12.16 20.88 7.50
CA ASN A 418 13.27 20.96 8.45
C ASN A 418 13.12 20.04 9.67
N LYS A 419 12.04 19.25 9.75
CA LYS A 419 11.83 18.35 10.87
C LYS A 419 12.53 17.01 10.61
N MET A 420 13.07 16.42 11.68
CA MET A 420 13.65 15.08 11.60
C MET A 420 12.61 14.05 11.20
N THR A 421 12.97 13.23 10.25
CA THR A 421 12.27 11.99 9.92
C THR A 421 13.21 10.82 10.17
N ALA A 422 12.71 9.76 10.76
CA ALA A 422 13.51 8.54 10.93
C ALA A 422 13.95 8.02 9.54
N PRO A 423 15.12 7.39 9.41
CA PRO A 423 15.57 6.81 8.16
C PRO A 423 14.54 5.86 7.56
N ILE A 424 14.32 5.96 6.26
CA ILE A 424 13.33 5.15 5.53
C ILE A 424 13.81 3.70 5.40
N ASN A 425 15.11 3.52 5.26
CA ASN A 425 15.74 2.21 5.10
C ASN A 425 17.07 2.20 5.89
N PRO A 426 17.38 1.09 6.58
CA PRO A 426 18.65 0.93 7.30
C PRO A 426 19.90 0.98 6.39
N ASN A 427 19.72 0.72 5.10
CA ASN A 427 20.78 0.79 4.10
C ASN A 427 20.76 2.14 3.36
N LEU A 428 20.44 3.21 4.08
CA LEU A 428 20.53 4.57 3.55
C LEU A 428 22.01 4.89 3.26
N HIS A 429 22.31 5.22 2.00
CA HIS A 429 23.65 5.66 1.62
C HIS A 429 23.84 7.15 1.90
N ASP A 430 25.07 7.49 2.30
CA ASP A 430 25.45 8.91 2.56
C ASP A 430 25.63 9.71 1.26
N HIS A 431 25.69 9.03 0.12
CA HIS A 431 25.87 9.68 -1.17
C HIS A 431 24.56 10.26 -1.69
N THR A 432 24.54 11.57 -1.91
CA THR A 432 23.40 12.27 -2.50
C THR A 432 23.44 12.19 -4.03
N VAL A 433 22.40 11.64 -4.63
CA VAL A 433 22.19 11.66 -6.07
C VAL A 433 21.75 13.07 -6.49
N LYS A 434 22.44 13.67 -7.44
CA LYS A 434 22.13 15.00 -7.99
C LYS A 434 21.36 14.87 -9.29
N PHE A 435 20.32 15.68 -9.44
CA PHE A 435 19.51 15.82 -10.65
C PHE A 435 19.52 17.26 -11.14
#